data_29ca1f8e2579febcd63bf8fb82d27797
#
_entry.id   29ca1f8e2579febcd63bf8fb82d27797
#
_cell.length_a   1.000
_cell.length_b   1.000
_cell.length_c   1.000
_cell.angle_alpha   90.00
_cell.angle_beta   90.00
_cell.angle_gamma   90.00
#
_symmetry.space_group_name_H-M   'P 1'
#
loop_
_entity.id
_entity.type
_entity.pdbx_description
1 polymer ?
#
loop_
_entity_poly.entity_id
_entity_poly.type
_entity_poly.pdbx_seq_one_letter_code
_entity_poly.pdbx_strand_id
1 'polypeptide(L)'
;MPVGFLGDPLIRLRAIAVAHPDHPLHKLGRKLSHRDLRAHRHLVVRESGTQRTTRALTVEATQRWTVSHLATSVQAARMGYGFAWYPEDAIRDELAQGTLKPLRLREGEVRFAELYLIIAERDDPGPGTLRLARIIREAVKSECPKEMTTAA
;
A
#
# COMPACT_ATOMS: atom_id res chain seq x y z
N MET A 1 7.92 12.65 -2.72
CA MET A 1 7.13 13.82 -2.32
C MET A 1 6.71 14.59 -3.56
N PRO A 2 5.46 15.04 -3.70
CA PRO A 2 5.04 15.85 -4.84
C PRO A 2 5.84 17.14 -4.91
N VAL A 3 6.23 17.54 -6.11
CA VAL A 3 6.97 18.79 -6.32
C VAL A 3 6.10 19.98 -5.91
N GLY A 4 6.62 20.88 -5.09
CA GLY A 4 5.93 22.09 -4.62
C GLY A 4 5.21 21.96 -3.28
N PHE A 5 5.21 20.79 -2.65
CA PHE A 5 4.66 20.62 -1.30
C PHE A 5 5.77 20.30 -0.30
N LEU A 6 5.77 21.00 0.81
CA LEU A 6 6.62 20.71 1.95
C LEU A 6 5.76 20.05 3.03
N GLY A 7 6.11 18.83 3.41
CA GLY A 7 5.42 18.07 4.45
C GLY A 7 6.41 17.34 5.34
N ASP A 8 5.97 17.04 6.55
CA ASP A 8 6.75 16.23 7.47
C ASP A 8 6.52 14.75 7.20
N PRO A 9 7.57 13.91 7.21
CA PRO A 9 7.40 12.46 7.16
C PRO A 9 6.52 12.02 8.33
N LEU A 10 5.46 11.27 8.02
CA LEU A 10 4.49 10.84 9.02
C LEU A 10 4.72 9.37 9.39
N ILE A 11 4.73 8.50 8.39
CA ILE A 11 4.85 7.06 8.58
C ILE A 11 5.37 6.41 7.30
N ARG A 12 6.14 5.34 7.47
CA ARG A 12 6.54 4.43 6.40
C ARG A 12 5.68 3.18 6.46
N LEU A 13 4.85 2.99 5.44
CA LEU A 13 4.00 1.82 5.31
C LEU A 13 4.73 0.67 4.61
N ARG A 14 4.60 -0.51 5.18
CA ARG A 14 5.05 -1.75 4.57
C ARG A 14 3.89 -2.40 3.83
N ALA A 15 4.03 -2.57 2.52
CA ALA A 15 3.07 -3.26 1.68
C ALA A 15 3.62 -4.63 1.25
N ILE A 16 2.80 -5.65 1.30
CA ILE A 16 3.15 -7.01 0.91
C ILE A 16 2.26 -7.47 -0.24
N ALA A 17 2.83 -8.32 -1.11
CA ALA A 17 2.10 -8.93 -2.20
C ALA A 17 1.24 -10.09 -1.68
N VAL A 18 -0.03 -10.09 -2.01
CA VAL A 18 -0.99 -11.10 -1.55
C VAL A 18 -1.96 -11.52 -2.66
N ALA A 19 -2.53 -12.70 -2.50
CA ALA A 19 -3.64 -13.20 -3.29
C ALA A 19 -4.48 -14.17 -2.47
N HIS A 20 -5.66 -14.53 -2.97
CA HIS A 20 -6.47 -15.59 -2.38
C HIS A 20 -5.64 -16.89 -2.25
N PRO A 21 -5.81 -17.69 -1.18
CA PRO A 21 -5.05 -18.93 -0.97
C PRO A 21 -5.11 -19.92 -2.13
N ASP A 22 -6.22 -19.96 -2.84
CA ASP A 22 -6.41 -20.85 -4.01
C ASP A 22 -5.98 -20.22 -5.35
N HIS A 23 -5.42 -19.01 -5.30
CA HIS A 23 -4.95 -18.35 -6.52
C HIS A 23 -3.83 -19.16 -7.20
N PRO A 24 -3.82 -19.27 -8.54
CA PRO A 24 -2.81 -20.05 -9.27
C PRO A 24 -1.37 -19.71 -8.95
N LEU A 25 -1.07 -18.44 -8.59
CA LEU A 25 0.27 -18.02 -8.20
C LEU A 25 0.80 -18.74 -6.96
N HIS A 26 -0.06 -19.19 -6.04
CA HIS A 26 0.35 -20.00 -4.89
C HIS A 26 0.71 -21.45 -5.23
N LYS A 27 0.29 -21.92 -6.40
CA LYS A 27 0.43 -23.33 -6.82
C LYS A 27 1.72 -23.61 -7.57
N LEU A 28 2.53 -22.59 -7.86
CA LEU A 28 3.76 -22.75 -8.65
C LEU A 28 4.90 -23.42 -7.86
N GLY A 29 4.81 -23.49 -6.53
CA GLY A 29 5.78 -24.21 -5.68
C GLY A 29 7.19 -23.63 -5.67
N ARG A 30 7.40 -22.40 -6.14
CA ARG A 30 8.66 -21.68 -6.20
C ARG A 30 8.47 -20.20 -5.97
N LYS A 31 9.56 -19.47 -5.76
CA LYS A 31 9.50 -18.00 -5.74
C LYS A 31 9.07 -17.47 -7.12
N LEU A 32 8.15 -16.52 -7.10
CA LEU A 32 7.57 -15.93 -8.29
C LEU A 32 8.48 -14.86 -8.88
N SER A 33 8.51 -14.79 -10.20
CA SER A 33 9.12 -13.71 -10.95
C SER A 33 8.07 -12.69 -11.41
N HIS A 34 8.49 -11.52 -11.85
CA HIS A 34 7.60 -10.55 -12.50
C HIS A 34 6.90 -11.12 -13.73
N ARG A 35 7.55 -12.04 -14.43
CA ARG A 35 6.95 -12.74 -15.57
C ARG A 35 5.75 -13.57 -15.15
N ASP A 36 5.81 -14.24 -14.01
CA ASP A 36 4.66 -15.00 -13.47
C ASP A 36 3.50 -14.05 -13.14
N LEU A 37 3.78 -12.90 -12.56
CA LEU A 37 2.77 -11.91 -12.21
C LEU A 37 2.08 -11.30 -13.43
N ARG A 38 2.81 -11.09 -14.53
CA ARG A 38 2.24 -10.53 -15.77
C ARG A 38 1.10 -11.34 -16.36
N ALA A 39 1.11 -12.65 -16.15
CA ALA A 39 0.08 -13.55 -16.66
C ALA A 39 -1.23 -13.48 -15.86
N HIS A 40 -1.27 -12.77 -14.75
CA HIS A 40 -2.41 -12.69 -13.86
C HIS A 40 -2.90 -11.26 -13.67
N ARG A 41 -4.16 -11.12 -13.23
CA ARG A 41 -4.78 -9.82 -12.99
C ARG A 41 -4.17 -9.11 -11.79
N HIS A 42 -3.72 -7.89 -12.02
CA HIS A 42 -3.24 -6.99 -10.97
C HIS A 42 -4.37 -6.05 -10.55
N LEU A 43 -4.69 -6.05 -9.28
CA LEU A 43 -5.67 -5.15 -8.67
C LEU A 43 -4.96 -3.89 -8.18
N VAL A 44 -5.38 -2.74 -8.67
CA VAL A 44 -4.74 -1.46 -8.40
C VAL A 44 -5.76 -0.48 -7.82
N VAL A 45 -5.38 0.22 -6.76
CA VAL A 45 -6.15 1.33 -6.22
C VAL A 45 -5.73 2.62 -6.93
N ARG A 46 -6.70 3.38 -7.41
CA ARG A 46 -6.45 4.65 -8.12
C ARG A 46 -5.83 5.67 -7.18
N GLU A 47 -4.77 6.30 -7.65
CA GLU A 47 -4.23 7.48 -6.99
C GLU A 47 -5.17 8.68 -7.19
N SER A 48 -5.44 9.41 -6.10
CA SER A 48 -6.32 10.57 -6.10
C SER A 48 -5.65 11.86 -6.59
N GLY A 49 -4.33 11.87 -6.76
CA GLY A 49 -3.57 13.03 -7.19
C GLY A 49 -3.73 13.37 -8.67
N THR A 50 -3.65 14.66 -8.99
CA THR A 50 -3.67 15.16 -10.38
C THR A 50 -2.41 14.83 -11.16
N GLN A 51 -1.28 14.68 -10.48
CA GLN A 51 -0.03 14.19 -11.07
C GLN A 51 0.12 12.69 -10.75
N ARG A 52 -0.19 11.86 -11.71
CA ARG A 52 -0.01 10.42 -11.60
C ARG A 52 1.48 10.10 -11.76
N THR A 53 2.09 9.72 -10.66
CA THR A 53 3.43 9.15 -10.72
C THR A 53 3.33 7.73 -11.24
N THR A 54 3.43 7.56 -12.53
CA THR A 54 3.42 6.24 -13.21
C THR A 54 4.67 5.43 -12.90
N ARG A 55 5.43 5.83 -11.87
CA ARG A 55 6.76 5.30 -11.64
C ARG A 55 6.76 4.04 -10.77
N ALA A 56 7.30 2.99 -11.34
CA ALA A 56 8.07 1.92 -10.68
C ALA A 56 7.36 0.88 -9.82
N LEU A 57 6.08 0.99 -9.52
CA LEU A 57 5.37 0.00 -8.71
C LEU A 57 4.38 -0.85 -9.51
N THR A 58 4.28 -0.60 -10.78
CA THR A 58 3.37 -1.34 -11.65
C THR A 58 4.10 -2.48 -12.31
N VAL A 59 3.73 -3.69 -11.93
CA VAL A 59 3.94 -4.84 -12.79
C VAL A 59 3.13 -4.56 -14.05
N GLU A 60 3.75 -4.66 -15.23
CA GLU A 60 3.06 -4.62 -16.51
C GLU A 60 2.23 -5.90 -16.67
N ALA A 61 1.15 -6.02 -15.92
CA ALA A 61 0.24 -7.13 -16.02
C ALA A 61 -0.60 -6.99 -17.30
N THR A 62 -0.85 -8.12 -17.97
CA THR A 62 -1.71 -8.17 -19.15
C THR A 62 -3.14 -7.79 -18.83
N GLN A 63 -3.56 -7.99 -17.59
CA GLN A 63 -4.86 -7.59 -17.05
C GLN A 63 -4.66 -6.71 -15.82
N ARG A 64 -5.36 -5.60 -15.79
CA ARG A 64 -5.37 -4.69 -14.65
C ARG A 64 -6.80 -4.26 -14.34
N TRP A 65 -7.19 -4.37 -13.07
CA TRP A 65 -8.40 -3.74 -12.57
C TRP A 65 -8.01 -2.58 -11.66
N THR A 66 -8.49 -1.39 -12.01
CA THR A 66 -8.29 -0.19 -11.21
C THR A 66 -9.59 0.16 -10.51
N VAL A 67 -9.55 0.24 -9.19
CA VAL A 67 -10.67 0.61 -8.34
C VAL A 67 -10.35 1.88 -7.55
N SER A 68 -11.38 2.57 -7.07
CA SER A 68 -11.21 3.85 -6.38
C SER A 68 -10.88 3.70 -4.88
N HIS A 69 -11.24 2.57 -4.27
CA HIS A 69 -11.11 2.36 -2.84
C HIS A 69 -10.35 1.08 -2.49
N LEU A 70 -9.53 1.17 -1.45
CA LEU A 70 -8.76 0.04 -0.94
C LEU A 70 -9.66 -1.12 -0.52
N ALA A 71 -10.75 -0.86 0.18
CA ALA A 71 -11.69 -1.88 0.63
C ALA A 71 -12.28 -2.68 -0.54
N THR A 72 -12.60 -2.03 -1.65
CA THR A 72 -13.09 -2.70 -2.86
C THR A 72 -12.02 -3.60 -3.47
N SER A 73 -10.79 -3.14 -3.52
CA SER A 73 -9.65 -3.93 -4.01
C SER A 73 -9.41 -5.17 -3.14
N VAL A 74 -9.40 -5.01 -1.82
CA VAL A 74 -9.23 -6.12 -0.87
C VAL A 74 -10.34 -7.15 -1.03
N GLN A 75 -11.59 -6.70 -1.19
CA GLN A 75 -12.71 -7.59 -1.42
C GLN A 75 -12.56 -8.39 -2.73
N ALA A 76 -12.13 -7.75 -3.81
CA ALA A 76 -11.85 -8.43 -5.07
C ALA A 76 -10.74 -9.49 -4.94
N ALA A 77 -9.68 -9.18 -4.20
CA ALA A 77 -8.60 -10.12 -3.91
C ALA A 77 -9.09 -11.32 -3.08
N ARG A 78 -9.93 -11.07 -2.07
CA ARG A 78 -10.57 -12.13 -1.26
C ARG A 78 -11.45 -13.06 -2.08
N MET A 79 -12.06 -12.55 -3.14
CA MET A 79 -12.87 -13.33 -4.08
C MET A 79 -12.03 -14.09 -5.13
N GLY A 80 -10.72 -13.94 -5.10
CA GLY A 80 -9.81 -14.64 -6.02
C GLY A 80 -9.64 -13.98 -7.38
N TYR A 81 -10.05 -12.72 -7.54
CA TYR A 81 -10.00 -12.05 -8.84
C TYR A 81 -8.61 -11.56 -9.27
N GLY A 82 -7.64 -11.55 -8.38
CA GLY A 82 -6.30 -11.14 -8.72
C GLY A 82 -5.38 -11.02 -7.52
N PHE A 83 -4.19 -10.50 -7.76
CA PHE A 83 -3.18 -10.21 -6.74
C PHE A 83 -2.96 -8.71 -6.60
N ALA A 84 -2.44 -8.29 -5.47
CA ALA A 84 -2.09 -6.90 -5.20
C ALA A 84 -1.05 -6.77 -4.09
N TRP A 85 -0.47 -5.56 -3.98
CA TRP A 85 0.26 -5.14 -2.79
C TRP A 85 -0.66 -4.31 -1.91
N TYR A 86 -0.79 -4.70 -0.66
CA TYR A 86 -1.57 -3.95 0.32
C TYR A 86 -0.70 -3.61 1.53
N PRO A 87 -0.94 -2.46 2.18
CA PRO A 87 -0.38 -2.20 3.50
C PRO A 87 -0.73 -3.35 4.44
N GLU A 88 0.27 -3.92 5.09
CA GLU A 88 0.10 -5.10 5.95
C GLU A 88 -0.93 -4.86 7.05
N ASP A 89 -0.94 -3.66 7.63
CA ASP A 89 -1.90 -3.27 8.66
C ASP A 89 -3.34 -3.20 8.15
N ALA A 90 -3.54 -2.85 6.89
CA ALA A 90 -4.88 -2.75 6.28
C ALA A 90 -5.52 -4.11 6.00
N ILE A 91 -4.74 -5.19 5.95
CA ILE A 91 -5.17 -6.56 5.68
C ILE A 91 -4.86 -7.52 6.84
N ARG A 92 -4.68 -6.99 8.03
CA ARG A 92 -4.33 -7.79 9.23
C ARG A 92 -5.33 -8.91 9.49
N ASP A 93 -6.61 -8.61 9.39
CA ASP A 93 -7.68 -9.58 9.61
C ASP A 93 -7.71 -10.66 8.53
N GLU A 94 -7.52 -10.27 7.27
CA GLU A 94 -7.45 -11.20 6.14
C GLU A 94 -6.27 -12.17 6.26
N LEU A 95 -5.13 -11.68 6.72
CA LEU A 95 -3.95 -12.51 6.97
C LEU A 95 -4.18 -13.46 8.14
N ALA A 96 -4.79 -12.98 9.22
CA ALA A 96 -5.09 -13.80 10.40
C ALA A 96 -6.13 -14.89 10.09
N GLN A 97 -7.14 -14.57 9.31
CA GLN A 97 -8.18 -15.52 8.88
C GLN A 97 -7.75 -16.44 7.75
N GLY A 98 -6.63 -16.14 7.09
CA GLY A 98 -6.15 -16.89 5.93
C GLY A 98 -6.95 -16.66 4.64
N THR A 99 -7.76 -15.60 4.56
CA THR A 99 -8.51 -15.23 3.35
C THR A 99 -7.66 -14.56 2.30
N LEU A 100 -6.52 -13.99 2.70
CA LEU A 100 -5.43 -13.58 1.84
C LEU A 100 -4.12 -14.22 2.33
N LYS A 101 -3.28 -14.61 1.39
CA LYS A 101 -2.00 -15.26 1.66
C LYS A 101 -0.86 -14.52 0.97
N PRO A 102 0.25 -14.23 1.67
CA PRO A 102 1.41 -13.58 1.07
C PRO A 102 1.99 -14.41 -0.09
N LEU A 103 2.34 -13.72 -1.17
CA LEU A 103 3.06 -14.27 -2.30
C LEU A 103 4.57 -14.19 -2.04
N ARG A 104 5.29 -15.24 -2.37
CA ARG A 104 6.75 -15.24 -2.30
C ARG A 104 7.32 -14.83 -3.64
N LEU A 105 7.93 -13.66 -3.68
CA LEU A 105 8.53 -13.08 -4.88
C LEU A 105 10.05 -13.13 -4.80
N ARG A 106 10.70 -13.22 -5.95
CA ARG A 106 12.16 -13.07 -6.03
C ARG A 106 12.58 -11.65 -5.75
N GLU A 107 11.80 -10.69 -6.25
CA GLU A 107 12.03 -9.26 -6.08
C GLU A 107 10.70 -8.54 -5.83
N GLY A 108 10.73 -7.52 -4.98
CA GLY A 108 9.57 -6.68 -4.72
C GLY A 108 8.46 -7.35 -3.89
N GLU A 109 8.79 -8.37 -3.12
CA GLU A 109 7.86 -9.02 -2.18
C GLU A 109 7.30 -8.02 -1.18
N VAL A 110 8.16 -7.15 -0.67
CA VAL A 110 7.83 -6.06 0.23
C VAL A 110 8.12 -4.74 -0.44
N ARG A 111 7.18 -3.82 -0.35
CA ARG A 111 7.30 -2.44 -0.83
C ARG A 111 7.05 -1.49 0.31
N PHE A 112 7.73 -0.36 0.28
CA PHE A 112 7.56 0.69 1.27
C PHE A 112 7.00 1.94 0.61
N ALA A 113 6.03 2.56 1.28
CA ALA A 113 5.48 3.85 0.91
C ALA A 113 5.64 4.82 2.08
N GLU A 114 6.21 5.98 1.82
CA GLU A 114 6.31 7.04 2.82
C GLU A 114 5.11 7.97 2.69
N LEU A 115 4.41 8.17 3.79
CA LEU A 115 3.33 9.14 3.90
C LEU A 115 3.83 10.40 4.58
N TYR A 116 3.36 11.53 4.10
CA TYR A 116 3.71 12.85 4.61
C TYR A 116 2.47 13.56 5.11
N LEU A 117 2.61 14.27 6.23
CA LEU A 117 1.58 15.16 6.68
C LEU A 117 1.84 16.55 6.07
N ILE A 118 0.92 16.99 5.21
CA ILE A 118 1.02 18.28 4.53
C ILE A 118 -0.06 19.20 5.07
N ILE A 119 0.36 20.39 5.55
CA ILE A 119 -0.55 21.46 5.94
C ILE A 119 -0.55 22.50 4.82
N ALA A 120 -1.72 22.71 4.21
CA ALA A 120 -1.85 23.56 3.03
C ALA A 120 -1.51 25.03 3.31
N GLU A 121 -1.96 25.55 4.46
CA GLU A 121 -1.70 26.93 4.90
C GLU A 121 -0.65 26.90 6.02
N ARG A 122 0.61 26.85 5.62
CA ARG A 122 1.73 26.63 6.55
C ARG A 122 2.04 27.85 7.41
N ASP A 123 1.84 29.05 6.86
CA ASP A 123 2.24 30.29 7.52
C ASP A 123 1.23 30.75 8.57
N ASP A 124 -0.03 30.34 8.43
CA ASP A 124 -1.07 30.65 9.42
C ASP A 124 -2.12 29.52 9.51
N PRO A 125 -1.73 28.34 9.99
CA PRO A 125 -2.68 27.24 10.18
C PRO A 125 -3.59 27.54 11.36
N GLY A 126 -4.90 27.42 11.11
CA GLY A 126 -5.89 27.58 12.17
C GLY A 126 -5.72 26.57 13.33
N PRO A 127 -6.24 26.89 14.53
CA PRO A 127 -6.07 26.05 15.73
C PRO A 127 -6.63 24.63 15.57
N GLY A 128 -7.69 24.48 14.80
CA GLY A 128 -8.27 23.16 14.46
C GLY A 128 -7.34 22.31 13.61
N THR A 129 -6.68 22.89 12.62
CA THR A 129 -5.69 22.22 11.77
C THR A 129 -4.50 21.74 12.60
N LEU A 130 -3.96 22.59 13.49
CA LEU A 130 -2.86 22.24 14.38
C LEU A 130 -3.23 21.11 15.34
N ARG A 131 -4.44 21.14 15.89
CA ARG A 131 -4.95 20.11 16.78
C ARG A 131 -5.09 18.76 16.06
N LEU A 132 -5.66 18.78 14.86
CA LEU A 132 -5.81 17.57 14.05
C LEU A 132 -4.45 16.98 13.68
N ALA A 133 -3.50 17.82 13.26
CA ALA A 133 -2.14 17.38 12.95
C ALA A 133 -1.46 16.69 14.15
N ARG A 134 -1.65 17.24 15.36
CA ARG A 134 -1.16 16.63 16.60
C ARG A 134 -1.79 15.26 16.85
N ILE A 135 -3.11 15.17 16.75
CA ILE A 135 -3.85 13.90 16.94
C ILE A 135 -3.35 12.85 15.98
N ILE A 136 -3.18 13.19 14.70
CA ILE A 136 -2.67 12.25 13.68
C ILE A 136 -1.26 11.77 14.05
N ARG A 137 -0.36 12.67 14.43
CA ARG A 137 1.02 12.31 14.83
C ARG A 137 1.05 11.40 16.06
N GLU A 138 0.21 11.69 17.05
CA GLU A 138 0.11 10.88 18.27
C GLU A 138 -0.47 9.48 17.96
N ALA A 139 -1.51 9.39 17.12
CA ALA A 139 -2.09 8.14 16.70
C ALA A 139 -1.07 7.26 15.96
N VAL A 140 -0.29 7.84 15.05
CA VAL A 140 0.78 7.12 14.33
C VAL A 140 1.83 6.57 15.28
N LYS A 141 2.25 7.35 16.28
CA LYS A 141 3.23 6.90 17.27
C LYS A 141 2.72 5.75 18.13
N SER A 142 1.42 5.73 18.45
CA SER A 142 0.82 4.67 19.26
C SER A 142 0.60 3.38 18.49
N GLU A 143 0.22 3.47 17.23
CA GLU A 143 -0.10 2.31 16.40
C GLU A 143 1.13 1.68 15.72
N CYS A 144 2.16 2.47 15.44
CA CYS A 144 3.36 2.03 14.71
C CYS A 144 4.66 2.42 15.42
N PRO A 145 4.93 1.91 16.65
CA PRO A 145 6.09 2.35 17.42
C PRO A 145 7.46 1.88 16.90
N LYS A 146 7.51 0.95 15.96
CA LYS A 146 8.76 0.24 15.58
C LYS A 146 9.42 0.68 14.26
N GLU A 147 8.79 1.47 13.42
CA GLU A 147 9.33 1.78 12.09
C GLU A 147 9.78 3.24 11.90
N MET A 148 9.70 4.07 12.92
CA MET A 148 10.14 5.47 12.84
C MET A 148 11.62 5.72 13.17
N THR A 149 12.38 4.70 13.50
CA THR A 149 13.76 4.87 13.94
C THR A 149 14.75 4.35 12.91
N THR A 150 14.71 4.85 11.68
CA THR A 150 15.91 4.81 10.82
C THR A 150 15.82 5.89 9.75
N ALA A 151 15.93 7.13 10.16
CA ALA A 151 16.35 8.23 9.31
C ALA A 151 17.29 9.10 10.15
N ALA A 152 18.48 8.63 10.27
CA ALA A 152 19.63 9.46 10.60
C ALA A 152 20.47 9.60 9.35
#